data_c55098c98772473f1ad2aea483a7f8b0
#
_entry.id   c55098c98772473f1ad2aea483a7f8b0
#
_cell.length_a   1.000
_cell.length_b   1.000
_cell.length_c   1.000
_cell.angle_alpha   90.00
_cell.angle_beta   90.00
_cell.angle_gamma   90.00
#
_symmetry.space_group_name_H-M   'P 1'
#
loop_
_entity.id
_entity.type
_entity.pdbx_description
1 polymer ?
#
loop_
_entity_poly.entity_id
_entity_poly.type
_entity_poly.pdbx_seq_one_letter_code
_entity_poly.pdbx_strand_id
1 'polypeptide(L)'
;SSSCRIVXCNWNFTNQLFFIHLNQKQNSKEGIAQYRKVNVSLVERNKISAITNSLVACETLTAFEQLLEAHETLISGILKIPTAKALLFNDYPGAIKSLGAWGGDFIMVTASRKELDYFRNKGYQTIIPFAEMML
;
A
#
# COMPACT_ATOMS: atom_id res chain seq x y z
N SER A 1 -20.84 -3.29 7.58
CA SER A 1 -20.52 -2.15 6.75
C SER A 1 -19.04 -1.85 6.75
N SER A 2 -18.65 -1.05 5.82
CA SER A 2 -17.23 -0.77 5.69
C SER A 2 -16.68 0.02 6.87
N SER A 3 -17.47 0.92 7.42
CA SER A 3 -16.99 1.66 8.56
C SER A 3 -16.82 0.75 9.77
N CYS A 4 -17.67 -0.23 9.90
CA CYS A 4 -17.49 -1.19 10.98
C CYS A 4 -16.23 -2.00 10.78
N ARG A 5 -15.89 -2.28 9.55
CA ARG A 5 -14.67 -3.02 9.31
C ARG A 5 -13.45 -2.23 9.71
N ILE A 6 -13.48 -0.95 9.47
CA ILE A 6 -12.36 -0.13 9.89
C ILE A 6 -12.25 -0.13 11.40
N VAL A 7 -13.37 -0.05 12.05
CA VAL A 7 -13.38 -0.10 13.48
C VAL A 7 -12.88 -1.42 13.99
N UNK A 8 -13.25 -2.24 13.39
CA UNK A 8 -12.92 -3.39 13.80
C UNK A 8 -11.62 -3.81 13.60
N CYS A 9 -11.14 -3.19 12.71
CA CYS A 9 -9.72 -3.50 12.65
C CYS A 9 -9.11 -3.17 13.98
N ASN A 10 -8.37 -4.07 14.49
CA ASN A 10 -7.74 -3.84 15.78
C ASN A 10 -6.39 -3.17 15.65
N TRP A 11 -6.21 -2.39 14.63
CA TRP A 11 -4.94 -1.72 14.40
C TRP A 11 -4.73 -0.65 15.45
N ASN A 12 -3.67 -0.79 16.22
CA ASN A 12 -3.30 0.21 17.20
C ASN A 12 -2.13 1.05 16.74
N PHE A 13 -1.80 0.97 15.47
CA PHE A 13 -0.66 1.68 14.89
C PHE A 13 -1.07 2.64 13.80
N THR A 14 -2.33 3.06 13.78
CA THR A 14 -2.80 3.93 12.69
C THR A 14 -2.11 5.28 12.71
N ASN A 15 -1.56 5.69 13.84
CA ASN A 15 -0.79 6.92 13.89
C ASN A 15 0.55 6.81 13.18
N GLN A 16 0.89 5.62 12.69
CA GLN A 16 2.10 5.40 11.91
C GLN A 16 1.79 5.07 10.47
N LEU A 17 0.57 5.31 10.04
CA LEU A 17 0.15 5.08 8.66
C LEU A 17 -0.14 6.41 7.99
N PHE A 18 0.42 6.60 6.80
CA PHE A 18 0.25 7.85 6.06
C PHE A 18 0.03 7.54 4.59
N PHE A 19 -0.71 8.41 3.93
CA PHE A 19 -0.89 8.37 2.49
C PHE A 19 -0.06 9.46 1.87
N ILE A 20 0.65 9.13 0.81
CA ILE A 20 1.54 10.08 0.15
C ILE A 20 1.17 10.14 -1.31
N HIS A 21 0.91 11.35 -1.80
CA HIS A 21 0.61 11.56 -3.21
C HIS A 21 1.90 11.58 -4.00
N LEU A 22 1.93 10.85 -5.10
CA LEU A 22 3.16 10.70 -5.88
C LEU A 22 3.39 11.81 -6.88
N ASN A 23 2.55 12.84 -6.85
CA ASN A 23 2.73 14.00 -7.72
C ASN A 23 2.62 13.67 -9.20
N GLN A 24 1.98 12.57 -9.54
CA GLN A 24 1.82 12.19 -10.93
C GLN A 24 0.38 12.00 -11.22
N LYS A 25 -0.04 12.52 -12.32
CA LYS A 25 -1.30 12.17 -12.85
C LYS A 25 -1.16 10.81 -13.38
N GLN A 26 -1.66 9.89 -12.66
CA GLN A 26 -1.37 8.56 -12.99
C GLN A 26 -2.04 8.09 -14.21
N ASN A 27 -1.36 7.27 -14.89
CA ASN A 27 -1.85 6.56 -16.00
C ASN A 27 -2.66 5.38 -15.49
N SER A 28 -3.75 5.68 -14.81
CA SER A 28 -4.51 4.61 -14.19
C SER A 28 -5.16 3.72 -15.25
N LYS A 29 -5.40 4.26 -16.43
CA LYS A 29 -5.91 3.42 -17.50
C LYS A 29 -4.93 2.33 -17.88
N GLU A 30 -3.64 2.66 -17.91
CA GLU A 30 -2.65 1.63 -18.18
C GLU A 30 -2.58 0.59 -17.10
N GLY A 31 -2.68 1.02 -15.85
CA GLY A 31 -2.65 0.07 -14.75
C GLY A 31 -3.83 -0.87 -14.81
N ILE A 32 -5.00 -0.36 -15.08
CA ILE A 32 -6.20 -1.19 -15.17
C ILE A 32 -6.09 -2.14 -16.36
N ALA A 33 -5.62 -1.64 -17.49
CA ALA A 33 -5.47 -2.48 -18.66
C ALA A 33 -4.47 -3.60 -18.41
N GLN A 34 -3.38 -3.28 -17.75
CA GLN A 34 -2.38 -4.28 -17.44
C GLN A 34 -2.96 -5.36 -16.53
N TYR A 35 -3.72 -4.94 -15.52
CA TYR A 35 -4.32 -5.90 -14.62
C TYR A 35 -5.32 -6.80 -15.35
N ARG A 36 -6.09 -6.23 -16.23
CA ARG A 36 -7.08 -7.01 -16.97
C ARG A 36 -6.46 -8.01 -17.92
N LYS A 37 -5.28 -7.68 -18.44
CA LYS A 37 -4.60 -8.60 -19.34
C LYS A 37 -4.06 -9.83 -18.60
N VAL A 38 -3.83 -9.69 -17.32
CA VAL A 38 -3.24 -10.77 -16.56
C VAL A 38 -4.32 -11.77 -16.18
N ASN A 39 -4.04 -13.02 -16.43
CA ASN A 39 -4.94 -14.09 -16.08
C ASN A 39 -4.57 -14.58 -14.68
N VAL A 40 -5.23 -14.04 -13.69
CA VAL A 40 -4.91 -14.34 -12.30
C VAL A 40 -5.50 -15.70 -11.95
N SER A 41 -4.64 -16.61 -11.54
CA SER A 41 -5.07 -17.96 -11.21
C SER A 41 -5.86 -17.98 -9.91
N LEU A 42 -6.61 -19.06 -9.71
CA LEU A 42 -7.34 -19.24 -8.47
C LEU A 42 -6.40 -19.31 -7.29
N VAL A 43 -5.26 -19.97 -7.46
CA VAL A 43 -4.27 -20.05 -6.40
C VAL A 43 -3.78 -18.66 -6.01
N GLU A 44 -3.50 -17.83 -7.01
CA GLU A 44 -3.04 -16.48 -6.73
C GLU A 44 -4.12 -15.65 -6.07
N ARG A 45 -5.36 -15.78 -6.53
CA ARG A 45 -6.46 -15.06 -5.89
C ARG A 45 -6.63 -15.46 -4.44
N ASN A 46 -6.49 -16.75 -4.16
CA ASN A 46 -6.61 -17.23 -2.79
C ASN A 46 -5.49 -16.69 -1.92
N LYS A 47 -4.28 -16.59 -2.46
CA LYS A 47 -3.18 -16.01 -1.71
C LYS A 47 -3.43 -14.54 -1.40
N ILE A 48 -3.94 -13.80 -2.38
CA ILE A 48 -4.26 -12.39 -2.17
C ILE A 48 -5.30 -12.25 -1.07
N SER A 49 -6.35 -13.06 -1.14
CA SER A 49 -7.42 -13.00 -0.16
C SER A 49 -6.91 -13.34 1.24
N ALA A 50 -6.05 -14.34 1.33
CA ALA A 50 -5.52 -14.73 2.63
C ALA A 50 -4.69 -13.60 3.23
N ILE A 51 -3.87 -12.94 2.42
CA ILE A 51 -3.07 -11.83 2.91
C ILE A 51 -3.97 -10.68 3.35
N THR A 52 -4.99 -10.37 2.56
CA THR A 52 -5.90 -9.29 2.89
C THR A 52 -6.61 -9.57 4.22
N ASN A 53 -7.08 -10.79 4.41
CA ASN A 53 -7.73 -11.16 5.66
C ASN A 53 -6.78 -11.05 6.83
N SER A 54 -5.53 -11.44 6.62
CA SER A 54 -4.53 -11.35 7.69
C SER A 54 -4.21 -9.90 8.01
N LEU A 55 -4.19 -9.03 7.02
CA LEU A 55 -3.97 -7.61 7.26
C LEU A 55 -5.06 -7.02 8.16
N VAL A 56 -6.30 -7.35 7.87
CA VAL A 56 -7.40 -6.83 8.67
C VAL A 56 -7.31 -7.32 10.10
N ALA A 57 -6.87 -8.55 10.28
CA ALA A 57 -6.84 -9.18 11.60
C ALA A 57 -5.56 -8.92 12.39
N CYS A 58 -4.52 -8.37 11.77
CA CYS A 58 -3.24 -8.27 12.47
C CYS A 58 -3.30 -7.21 13.57
N GLU A 59 -2.44 -7.38 14.55
CA GLU A 59 -2.47 -6.54 15.73
C GLU A 59 -1.19 -5.76 15.97
N THR A 60 -0.15 -6.01 15.20
CA THR A 60 1.11 -5.32 15.40
C THR A 60 1.57 -4.67 14.11
N LEU A 61 2.32 -3.60 14.25
CA LEU A 61 2.87 -2.92 13.10
C LEU A 61 3.81 -3.83 12.32
N THR A 62 4.62 -4.60 13.01
CA THR A 62 5.57 -5.47 12.33
C THR A 62 4.85 -6.49 11.46
N ALA A 63 3.80 -7.12 11.99
CA ALA A 63 3.02 -8.06 11.19
C ALA A 63 2.37 -7.35 10.01
N PHE A 64 1.85 -6.16 10.24
CA PHE A 64 1.21 -5.38 9.19
C PHE A 64 2.20 -5.10 8.06
N GLU A 65 3.40 -4.68 8.42
CA GLU A 65 4.42 -4.37 7.40
C GLU A 65 4.80 -5.59 6.59
N GLN A 66 4.94 -6.73 7.25
CA GLN A 66 5.30 -7.94 6.53
C GLN A 66 4.21 -8.34 5.57
N LEU A 67 2.94 -8.19 5.98
CA LEU A 67 1.83 -8.52 5.11
C LEU A 67 1.70 -7.56 3.96
N LEU A 68 1.94 -6.28 4.19
CA LEU A 68 1.91 -5.32 3.09
C LEU A 68 2.96 -5.66 2.05
N GLU A 69 4.15 -6.00 2.51
CA GLU A 69 5.22 -6.32 1.58
C GLU A 69 4.93 -7.61 0.82
N ALA A 70 4.34 -8.58 1.50
CA ALA A 70 3.95 -9.81 0.82
C ALA A 70 2.91 -9.53 -0.26
N HIS A 71 1.94 -8.69 0.06
CA HIS A 71 0.90 -8.34 -0.91
C HIS A 71 1.52 -7.64 -2.11
N GLU A 72 2.39 -6.68 -1.86
CA GLU A 72 3.02 -5.95 -2.96
C GLU A 72 3.87 -6.86 -3.83
N THR A 73 4.61 -7.76 -3.22
CA THR A 73 5.44 -8.69 -3.97
C THR A 73 4.58 -9.61 -4.83
N LEU A 74 3.50 -10.09 -4.26
CA LEU A 74 2.61 -10.99 -5.00
C LEU A 74 1.99 -10.28 -6.20
N ILE A 75 1.45 -9.10 -5.99
CA ILE A 75 0.82 -8.35 -7.08
C ILE A 75 1.87 -7.95 -8.12
N SER A 76 3.04 -7.53 -7.66
CA SER A 76 4.12 -7.18 -8.58
C SER A 76 4.48 -8.35 -9.49
N GLY A 77 4.53 -9.55 -8.92
CA GLY A 77 4.81 -10.74 -9.71
C GLY A 77 3.73 -11.05 -10.71
N ILE A 78 2.47 -10.87 -10.30
CA ILE A 78 1.34 -11.14 -11.19
C ILE A 78 1.31 -10.14 -12.34
N LEU A 79 1.48 -8.87 -12.04
CA LEU A 79 1.41 -7.82 -13.06
C LEU A 79 2.71 -7.64 -13.82
N LYS A 80 3.80 -8.18 -13.29
CA LYS A 80 5.14 -8.02 -13.88
C LYS A 80 5.55 -6.56 -13.94
N ILE A 81 5.24 -5.84 -12.88
CA ILE A 81 5.57 -4.44 -12.71
C ILE A 81 6.28 -4.28 -11.37
N PRO A 82 7.37 -3.51 -11.29
CA PRO A 82 8.04 -3.34 -10.00
C PRO A 82 7.13 -2.69 -8.97
N THR A 83 7.37 -2.99 -7.71
CA THR A 83 6.64 -2.29 -6.65
C THR A 83 7.08 -0.83 -6.61
N ALA A 84 6.23 0.02 -6.05
CA ALA A 84 6.59 1.42 -5.88
C ALA A 84 7.83 1.56 -5.02
N LYS A 85 7.96 0.71 -4.01
CA LYS A 85 9.13 0.77 -3.16
C LYS A 85 10.41 0.47 -3.94
N ALA A 86 10.37 -0.59 -4.75
CA ALA A 86 11.55 -0.95 -5.53
C ALA A 86 11.90 0.12 -6.54
N LEU A 87 10.90 0.74 -7.12
CA LEU A 87 11.12 1.68 -8.20
C LEU A 87 11.54 3.06 -7.71
N LEU A 88 10.91 3.54 -6.64
CA LEU A 88 11.08 4.92 -6.20
C LEU A 88 11.73 5.06 -4.84
N PHE A 89 11.60 4.08 -3.98
CA PHE A 89 11.98 4.22 -2.57
C PHE A 89 12.70 2.99 -2.06
N ASN A 90 13.64 2.50 -2.82
CA ASN A 90 14.23 1.20 -2.51
C ASN A 90 15.06 1.20 -1.23
N ASP A 91 15.43 2.36 -0.72
CA ASP A 91 16.19 2.44 0.53
C ASP A 91 15.33 2.87 1.72
N TYR A 92 14.02 2.95 1.53
CA TYR A 92 13.15 3.32 2.64
C TYR A 92 12.96 2.11 3.57
N PRO A 93 13.09 2.29 4.89
CA PRO A 93 13.07 1.13 5.80
C PRO A 93 11.67 0.59 6.08
N GLY A 94 10.63 1.38 5.91
CA GLY A 94 9.28 0.93 6.22
C GLY A 94 8.61 0.24 5.05
N ALA A 95 7.34 -0.10 5.23
CA ALA A 95 6.56 -0.75 4.20
C ALA A 95 5.83 0.28 3.34
N ILE A 96 5.64 -0.05 2.10
CA ILE A 96 4.96 0.83 1.14
C ILE A 96 3.99 -0.01 0.34
N LYS A 97 2.76 0.49 0.20
CA LYS A 97 1.74 -0.18 -0.57
C LYS A 97 1.17 0.76 -1.61
N SER A 98 1.15 0.33 -2.85
CA SER A 98 0.50 1.08 -3.92
C SER A 98 -1.01 1.00 -3.76
N LEU A 99 -1.68 2.10 -4.02
CA LEU A 99 -3.13 2.18 -3.87
C LEU A 99 -3.78 2.39 -5.23
N GLY A 100 -5.02 1.91 -5.33
CA GLY A 100 -5.77 2.03 -6.56
C GLY A 100 -5.17 1.20 -7.65
N ALA A 101 -5.27 1.67 -8.86
CA ALA A 101 -4.61 1.01 -9.97
C ALA A 101 -3.12 1.09 -9.73
N TRP A 102 -2.40 0.04 -10.04
CA TRP A 102 -0.97 0.03 -9.81
C TRP A 102 -0.31 1.14 -10.59
N GLY A 103 0.61 1.82 -9.91
CA GLY A 103 1.17 3.03 -10.44
C GLY A 103 0.31 4.23 -10.14
N GLY A 104 -0.67 4.07 -9.26
CA GLY A 104 -1.64 5.11 -8.98
C GLY A 104 -1.05 6.33 -8.31
N ASP A 105 -1.93 7.23 -7.96
CA ASP A 105 -1.54 8.54 -7.47
C ASP A 105 -1.02 8.52 -6.05
N PHE A 106 -1.47 7.57 -5.24
CA PHE A 106 -1.13 7.52 -3.83
C PHE A 106 -0.47 6.23 -3.46
N ILE A 107 0.39 6.30 -2.44
CA ILE A 107 0.86 5.12 -1.75
C ILE A 107 0.51 5.25 -0.27
N MET A 108 0.45 4.12 0.42
CA MET A 108 0.33 4.09 1.86
C MET A 108 1.65 3.62 2.44
N VAL A 109 2.14 4.31 3.46
CA VAL A 109 3.43 3.97 4.05
C VAL A 109 3.29 3.81 5.55
N THR A 110 4.14 2.97 6.12
CA THR A 110 4.32 2.94 7.56
C THR A 110 5.51 3.83 7.89
N ALA A 111 5.31 4.76 8.80
CA ALA A 111 6.35 5.76 9.07
C ALA A 111 6.14 6.39 10.43
N SER A 112 7.24 6.77 11.06
CA SER A 112 7.18 7.73 12.14
C SER A 112 7.18 9.12 11.51
N ARG A 113 6.90 10.13 12.33
CA ARG A 113 6.90 11.48 11.78
C ARG A 113 8.26 11.89 11.26
N LYS A 114 9.31 11.44 11.89
CA LYS A 114 10.66 11.71 11.38
C LYS A 114 10.89 11.08 10.03
N GLU A 115 10.39 9.87 9.85
CA GLU A 115 10.61 9.17 8.60
C GLU A 115 9.89 9.83 7.43
N LEU A 116 8.88 10.64 7.70
CA LEU A 116 8.20 11.34 6.63
C LEU A 116 9.10 12.34 5.90
N ASP A 117 10.14 12.81 6.56
CA ASP A 117 11.08 13.68 5.89
C ASP A 117 11.79 13.02 4.74
N TYR A 118 11.91 11.68 4.79
CA TYR A 118 12.47 10.95 3.67
C TYR A 118 11.68 11.26 2.38
N PHE A 119 10.36 11.28 2.50
CA PHE A 119 9.52 11.54 1.33
C PHE A 119 9.52 13.01 0.96
N ARG A 120 9.51 13.88 1.95
CA ARG A 120 9.56 15.32 1.66
C ARG A 120 10.85 15.69 0.94
N ASN A 121 11.96 15.09 1.35
CA ASN A 121 13.23 15.37 0.72
C ASN A 121 13.31 14.88 -0.71
N LYS A 122 12.47 13.92 -1.07
CA LYS A 122 12.39 13.47 -2.44
C LYS A 122 11.37 14.24 -3.27
N GLY A 123 10.72 15.23 -2.67
CA GLY A 123 9.79 16.07 -3.40
C GLY A 123 8.34 15.74 -3.21
N TYR A 124 8.02 14.80 -2.33
CA TYR A 124 6.64 14.39 -2.13
C TYR A 124 6.09 15.10 -0.90
N GLN A 125 5.38 16.19 -1.14
CA GLN A 125 4.95 17.05 -0.06
C GLN A 125 3.55 16.79 0.45
N THR A 126 2.72 16.11 -0.34
CA THR A 126 1.34 15.85 0.07
C THR A 126 1.31 14.55 0.86
N ILE A 127 1.23 14.68 2.17
CA ILE A 127 1.27 13.55 3.09
C ILE A 127 0.05 13.69 4.00
N ILE A 128 -0.82 12.68 4.00
CA ILE A 128 -2.09 12.73 4.72
C ILE A 128 -2.11 11.63 5.76
N PRO A 129 -2.28 11.95 7.04
CA PRO A 129 -2.39 10.89 8.05
C PRO A 129 -3.58 9.99 7.79
N PHE A 130 -3.41 8.73 8.14
CA PHE A 130 -4.46 7.73 7.93
C PHE A 130 -5.79 8.18 8.54
N ALA A 131 -5.74 8.72 9.75
CA ALA A 131 -6.96 9.12 10.43
C ALA A 131 -7.71 10.19 9.66
N GLU A 132 -7.00 11.10 9.01
CA GLU A 132 -7.65 12.16 8.24
C GLU A 132 -8.26 11.62 6.96
N MET A 133 -7.60 10.63 6.35
CA MET A 133 -8.09 10.10 5.09
C MET A 133 -9.33 9.25 5.29
N MET A 134 -9.46 8.64 6.45
CA MET A 134 -10.54 7.69 6.69
C MET A 134 -11.76 8.31 7.34
N LEU A 135 -11.77 9.59 7.58
CA LEU A 135 -12.93 10.25 8.18
C LEU A 135 -14.11 10.34 7.23
#